data_4b324e7986327f70d219932ec2e5cf4d
#
_entry.id   4b324e7986327f70d219932ec2e5cf4d
#
_cell.length_a   1.000
_cell.length_b   1.000
_cell.length_c   1.000
_cell.angle_alpha   90.00
_cell.angle_beta   90.00
_cell.angle_gamma   90.00
#
_symmetry.space_group_name_H-M   'P 1'
#
loop_
_entity.id
_entity.type
_entity.pdbx_description
1 polymer ?
#
loop_
_entity_poly.entity_id
_entity_poly.type
_entity_poly.pdbx_seq_one_letter_code
_entity_poly.pdbx_strand_id
1 'polypeptide(L)'
;MAKTESKVTKSNPTKWPWPVSEDDGAARHIIPGTRLPDVALTATRGAPVNLARYQERAIIFVYPFTGTPGEPNPPSWDEIPGAHGSTPEAEGFRDCYAAFQVRGYEIFGVSAQTSAAQRAFATRTGLPYLLLSDEHLAFADALELPRFETGGATYLKRLTLLVRDGAIERCI
;
A
#
# COMPACT_ATOMS: atom_id res chain seq x y z
N MET A 1 2.17 55.71 -16.51
CA MET A 1 2.47 54.67 -15.53
C MET A 1 1.65 53.42 -15.87
N ALA A 2 2.26 52.45 -16.51
CA ALA A 2 1.58 51.21 -16.92
C ALA A 2 1.75 50.16 -15.79
N LYS A 3 0.63 49.65 -15.27
CA LYS A 3 0.62 48.56 -14.32
C LYS A 3 0.85 47.24 -15.08
N THR A 4 1.95 46.58 -14.84
CA THR A 4 2.27 45.26 -15.32
C THR A 4 1.51 44.25 -14.45
N GLU A 5 0.42 43.66 -14.98
CA GLU A 5 -0.26 42.54 -14.37
C GLU A 5 0.56 41.25 -14.60
N SER A 6 1.10 40.71 -13.53
CA SER A 6 1.77 39.40 -13.53
C SER A 6 0.72 38.32 -13.71
N LYS A 7 0.71 37.67 -14.89
CA LYS A 7 -0.07 36.43 -15.13
C LYS A 7 0.51 35.31 -14.30
N VAL A 8 -0.16 34.99 -13.19
CA VAL A 8 0.04 33.70 -12.49
C VAL A 8 -0.50 32.60 -13.38
N THR A 9 0.38 31.90 -14.05
CA THR A 9 0.05 30.66 -14.76
C THR A 9 -0.35 29.61 -13.73
N LYS A 10 -1.64 29.31 -13.60
CA LYS A 10 -2.13 28.14 -12.89
C LYS A 10 -1.56 26.92 -13.59
N SER A 11 -0.58 26.25 -12.97
CA SER A 11 -0.14 24.94 -13.39
C SER A 11 -1.34 23.99 -13.31
N ASN A 12 -1.75 23.46 -14.45
CA ASN A 12 -2.75 22.38 -14.53
C ASN A 12 -2.19 21.21 -13.70
N PRO A 13 -2.95 20.60 -12.75
CA PRO A 13 -2.47 19.42 -12.06
C PRO A 13 -2.13 18.37 -13.13
N THR A 14 -0.90 17.91 -13.12
CA THR A 14 -0.39 16.93 -14.08
C THR A 14 -1.32 15.72 -14.03
N LYS A 15 -2.03 15.46 -15.12
CA LYS A 15 -2.95 14.32 -15.24
C LYS A 15 -2.14 13.06 -14.98
N TRP A 16 -2.61 12.20 -14.07
CA TRP A 16 -1.99 10.90 -13.78
C TRP A 16 -1.82 10.13 -15.10
N PRO A 17 -0.60 9.77 -15.51
CA PRO A 17 -0.34 9.25 -16.85
C PRO A 17 -0.62 7.75 -17.01
N TRP A 18 -0.80 7.03 -15.91
CA TRP A 18 -0.87 5.57 -15.89
C TRP A 18 -2.31 5.06 -15.85
N PRO A 19 -2.57 3.82 -16.32
CA PRO A 19 -3.87 3.19 -16.20
C PRO A 19 -4.32 3.11 -14.75
N VAL A 20 -5.54 3.56 -14.46
CA VAL A 20 -6.15 3.50 -13.13
C VAL A 20 -6.87 2.17 -12.99
N SER A 21 -6.73 1.53 -11.82
CA SER A 21 -7.49 0.33 -11.49
C SER A 21 -8.97 0.68 -11.35
N GLU A 22 -9.82 -0.14 -11.95
CA GLU A 22 -11.24 -0.15 -11.68
C GLU A 22 -11.58 -1.26 -10.68
N ASP A 23 -12.67 -1.10 -9.93
CA ASP A 23 -13.16 -2.17 -9.06
C ASP A 23 -13.72 -3.30 -9.93
N ASP A 24 -12.95 -4.36 -10.09
CA ASP A 24 -13.34 -5.57 -10.81
C ASP A 24 -14.10 -6.59 -9.92
N GLY A 25 -14.37 -6.24 -8.66
CA GLY A 25 -15.04 -7.08 -7.70
C GLY A 25 -14.21 -8.24 -7.16
N ALA A 26 -12.91 -8.30 -7.45
CA ALA A 26 -12.06 -9.41 -7.02
C ALA A 26 -11.91 -9.49 -5.48
N ALA A 27 -12.19 -8.42 -4.75
CA ALA A 27 -12.15 -8.37 -3.29
C ALA A 27 -13.55 -8.45 -2.62
N ARG A 28 -14.63 -8.74 -3.35
CA ARG A 28 -16.02 -8.75 -2.82
C ARG A 28 -16.27 -9.78 -1.72
N HIS A 29 -15.48 -10.83 -1.66
CA HIS A 29 -15.55 -11.86 -0.63
C HIS A 29 -15.00 -11.37 0.72
N ILE A 30 -14.22 -10.29 0.73
CA ILE A 30 -13.66 -9.67 1.96
C ILE A 30 -14.73 -8.75 2.55
N ILE A 31 -15.58 -9.33 3.38
CA ILE A 31 -16.74 -8.65 4.00
C ILE A 31 -16.42 -8.19 5.43
N PRO A 32 -17.16 -7.22 5.98
CA PRO A 32 -17.06 -6.86 7.39
C PRO A 32 -17.22 -8.08 8.30
N GLY A 33 -16.35 -8.19 9.31
CA GLY A 33 -16.28 -9.33 10.23
C GLY A 33 -15.30 -10.43 9.80
N THR A 34 -14.78 -10.40 8.57
CA THR A 34 -13.73 -11.33 8.15
C THR A 34 -12.52 -11.21 9.08
N ARG A 35 -12.09 -12.35 9.67
CA ARG A 35 -10.92 -12.38 10.53
C ARG A 35 -9.65 -12.36 9.70
N LEU A 36 -8.67 -11.59 10.14
CA LEU A 36 -7.34 -11.62 9.54
C LEU A 36 -6.66 -12.98 9.81
N PRO A 37 -5.84 -13.48 8.88
CA PRO A 37 -5.11 -14.73 9.05
C PRO A 37 -4.12 -14.67 10.20
N ASP A 38 -4.00 -15.77 10.95
CA ASP A 38 -2.99 -15.93 12.01
C ASP A 38 -1.61 -16.22 11.37
N VAL A 39 -1.06 -15.22 10.70
CA VAL A 39 0.22 -15.27 9.97
C VAL A 39 1.14 -14.19 10.52
N ALA A 40 2.37 -14.55 10.89
CA ALA A 40 3.40 -13.60 11.27
C ALA A 40 4.14 -13.10 10.03
N LEU A 41 4.10 -11.80 9.79
CA LEU A 41 4.77 -11.14 8.67
C LEU A 41 6.05 -10.44 9.15
N THR A 42 7.13 -10.59 8.39
CA THR A 42 8.39 -9.90 8.70
C THR A 42 8.22 -8.40 8.50
N ALA A 43 8.52 -7.63 9.55
CA ALA A 43 8.40 -6.17 9.54
C ALA A 43 9.70 -5.48 9.11
N THR A 44 9.60 -4.24 8.63
CA THR A 44 10.77 -3.43 8.25
C THR A 44 11.68 -3.10 9.43
N ARG A 45 11.18 -3.17 10.65
CA ARG A 45 11.95 -3.08 11.90
C ARG A 45 11.23 -3.81 13.02
N GLY A 46 11.98 -4.22 14.03
CA GLY A 46 11.44 -4.92 15.20
C GLY A 46 11.10 -6.39 14.93
N ALA A 47 10.22 -6.94 15.78
CA ALA A 47 9.74 -8.30 15.67
C ALA A 47 8.72 -8.47 14.53
N PRO A 48 8.51 -9.69 14.03
CA PRO A 48 7.42 -9.97 13.11
C PRO A 48 6.06 -9.55 13.69
N VAL A 49 5.17 -9.09 12.84
CA VAL A 49 3.82 -8.63 13.21
C VAL A 49 2.78 -9.66 12.77
N ASN A 50 1.91 -10.02 13.69
CA ASN A 50 0.72 -10.83 13.41
C ASN A 50 -0.52 -9.92 13.50
N LEU A 51 -1.06 -9.58 12.34
CA LEU A 51 -2.18 -8.65 12.24
C LEU A 51 -3.49 -9.20 12.83
N ALA A 52 -3.67 -10.54 12.87
CA ALA A 52 -4.83 -11.15 13.52
C ALA A 52 -4.85 -10.96 15.04
N ARG A 53 -3.68 -10.74 15.63
CA ARG A 53 -3.49 -10.53 17.07
C ARG A 53 -3.32 -9.08 17.47
N TYR A 54 -3.37 -8.17 16.51
CA TYR A 54 -3.31 -6.74 16.78
C TYR A 54 -4.65 -6.26 17.37
N GLN A 55 -4.61 -5.79 18.62
CA GLN A 55 -5.81 -5.55 19.47
C GLN A 55 -6.37 -4.13 19.36
N GLU A 56 -5.91 -3.35 18.40
CA GLU A 56 -6.34 -1.96 18.21
C GLU A 56 -6.87 -1.75 16.78
N ARG A 57 -7.13 -0.52 16.43
CA ARG A 57 -7.50 -0.15 15.07
C ARG A 57 -6.28 -0.06 14.18
N ALA A 58 -6.39 -0.59 13.00
CA ALA A 58 -5.36 -0.47 11.98
C ALA A 58 -5.94 -0.14 10.61
N ILE A 59 -5.14 0.56 9.82
CA ILE A 59 -5.30 0.68 8.38
C ILE A 59 -4.20 -0.15 7.74
N ILE A 60 -4.57 -1.14 6.97
CA ILE A 60 -3.65 -1.98 6.23
C ILE A 60 -3.81 -1.64 4.76
N PHE A 61 -2.82 -0.97 4.16
CA PHE A 61 -2.81 -0.79 2.71
C PHE A 61 -1.99 -1.89 2.05
N VAL A 62 -2.62 -2.61 1.16
CA VAL A 62 -2.00 -3.64 0.32
C VAL A 62 -1.57 -2.96 -0.99
N TYR A 63 -0.32 -3.14 -1.37
CA TYR A 63 0.25 -2.49 -2.54
C TYR A 63 1.10 -3.46 -3.37
N PRO A 64 1.17 -3.27 -4.70
CA PRO A 64 1.88 -4.19 -5.55
C PRO A 64 3.40 -4.12 -5.41
N PHE A 65 3.98 -2.93 -5.52
CA PHE A 65 5.43 -2.81 -5.63
C PHE A 65 5.91 -1.36 -5.46
N THR A 66 7.07 -1.19 -4.85
CA THR A 66 7.83 0.07 -4.80
C THR A 66 9.16 -0.12 -5.52
N GLY A 67 9.41 0.69 -6.53
CA GLY A 67 10.64 0.62 -7.32
C GLY A 67 11.89 1.05 -6.55
N THR A 68 13.04 0.68 -7.08
CA THR A 68 14.36 1.19 -6.64
C THR A 68 14.83 2.25 -7.63
N PRO A 69 15.30 3.42 -7.16
CA PRO A 69 15.82 4.45 -8.06
C PRO A 69 16.95 3.90 -8.95
N GLY A 70 16.85 4.13 -10.25
CA GLY A 70 17.83 3.67 -11.24
C GLY A 70 17.62 2.24 -11.73
N GLU A 71 16.68 1.48 -11.17
CA GLU A 71 16.30 0.16 -11.66
C GLU A 71 15.02 0.22 -12.50
N PRO A 72 14.90 -0.63 -13.53
CA PRO A 72 13.67 -0.68 -14.34
C PRO A 72 12.52 -1.27 -13.54
N ASN A 73 11.30 -0.85 -13.87
CA ASN A 73 10.10 -1.51 -13.39
C ASN A 73 9.99 -2.95 -13.92
N PRO A 74 9.15 -3.79 -13.29
CA PRO A 74 8.80 -5.09 -13.84
C PRO A 74 8.24 -4.98 -15.28
N PRO A 75 8.34 -6.04 -16.11
CA PRO A 75 7.83 -6.01 -17.48
C PRO A 75 6.38 -5.59 -17.56
N SER A 76 6.02 -4.82 -18.61
CA SER A 76 4.65 -4.31 -18.87
C SER A 76 4.03 -3.49 -17.74
N TRP A 77 4.82 -3.01 -16.77
CA TRP A 77 4.33 -2.30 -15.58
C TRP A 77 3.47 -1.08 -15.92
N ASP A 78 3.86 -0.36 -16.97
CA ASP A 78 3.19 0.86 -17.41
C ASP A 78 1.81 0.60 -18.05
N GLU A 79 1.54 -0.64 -18.42
CA GLU A 79 0.29 -1.07 -19.06
C GLU A 79 -0.71 -1.68 -18.06
N ILE A 80 -0.25 -2.06 -16.86
CA ILE A 80 -1.07 -2.75 -15.87
C ILE A 80 -1.86 -1.74 -15.04
N PRO A 81 -3.21 -1.78 -15.07
CA PRO A 81 -4.04 -0.90 -14.27
C PRO A 81 -3.74 -1.02 -12.77
N GLY A 82 -3.48 0.11 -12.11
CA GLY A 82 -3.21 0.16 -10.68
C GLY A 82 -1.82 -0.29 -10.24
N ALA A 83 -0.92 -0.68 -11.16
CA ALA A 83 0.45 -1.06 -10.81
C ALA A 83 1.26 0.11 -10.25
N HIS A 84 1.12 1.28 -10.86
CA HIS A 84 1.75 2.51 -10.38
C HIS A 84 1.03 3.12 -9.18
N GLY A 85 1.75 3.90 -8.36
CA GLY A 85 1.18 4.72 -7.30
C GLY A 85 1.53 4.28 -5.87
N SER A 86 2.27 3.18 -5.68
CA SER A 86 2.59 2.70 -4.32
C SER A 86 3.47 3.68 -3.54
N THR A 87 4.41 4.34 -4.19
CA THR A 87 5.25 5.36 -3.55
C THR A 87 4.43 6.56 -3.08
N PRO A 88 3.66 7.27 -3.94
CA PRO A 88 2.83 8.39 -3.47
C PRO A 88 1.75 7.96 -2.46
N GLU A 89 1.22 6.74 -2.52
CA GLU A 89 0.31 6.22 -1.51
C GLU A 89 0.99 6.10 -0.14
N ALA A 90 2.16 5.45 -0.09
CA ALA A 90 2.92 5.31 1.14
C ALA A 90 3.34 6.68 1.72
N GLU A 91 3.74 7.61 0.87
CA GLU A 91 4.06 8.99 1.27
C GLU A 91 2.83 9.74 1.77
N GLY A 92 1.68 9.54 1.17
CA GLY A 92 0.41 10.10 1.64
C GLY A 92 0.03 9.62 3.05
N PHE A 93 0.19 8.32 3.33
CA PHE A 93 0.02 7.79 4.68
C PHE A 93 1.06 8.34 5.65
N ARG A 94 2.32 8.49 5.24
CA ARG A 94 3.37 9.13 6.04
C ARG A 94 2.98 10.56 6.43
N ASP A 95 2.58 11.35 5.47
CA ASP A 95 2.28 12.78 5.66
C ASP A 95 1.03 12.99 6.54
N CYS A 96 0.12 12.02 6.55
CA CYS A 96 -1.09 12.03 7.39
C CYS A 96 -0.95 11.17 8.66
N TYR A 97 0.20 10.55 8.94
CA TYR A 97 0.36 9.57 10.01
C TYR A 97 -0.06 10.08 11.38
N ALA A 98 0.39 11.28 11.77
CA ALA A 98 0.01 11.88 13.04
C ALA A 98 -1.51 12.05 13.19
N ALA A 99 -2.21 12.38 12.10
CA ALA A 99 -3.67 12.52 12.11
C ALA A 99 -4.39 11.17 12.30
N PHE A 100 -3.83 10.08 11.78
CA PHE A 100 -4.34 8.72 12.02
C PHE A 100 -4.07 8.27 13.45
N GLN A 101 -2.86 8.53 13.99
CA GLN A 101 -2.52 8.22 15.37
C GLN A 101 -3.46 8.90 16.39
N VAL A 102 -3.76 10.18 16.19
CA VAL A 102 -4.72 10.92 17.03
C VAL A 102 -6.12 10.27 17.02
N ARG A 103 -6.47 9.58 15.92
CA ARG A 103 -7.75 8.86 15.80
C ARG A 103 -7.67 7.40 16.25
N GLY A 104 -6.52 6.98 16.80
CA GLY A 104 -6.30 5.63 17.32
C GLY A 104 -6.08 4.58 16.24
N TYR A 105 -5.61 4.99 15.05
CA TYR A 105 -5.24 4.04 13.98
C TYR A 105 -3.73 3.90 13.86
N GLU A 106 -3.26 2.65 13.81
CA GLU A 106 -1.93 2.32 13.31
C GLU A 106 -1.98 2.08 11.80
N ILE A 107 -0.87 2.31 11.11
CA ILE A 107 -0.74 2.08 9.67
C ILE A 107 0.22 0.93 9.42
N PHE A 108 -0.17 0.00 8.56
CA PHE A 108 0.68 -1.06 8.04
C PHE A 108 0.57 -1.13 6.52
N GLY A 109 1.72 -1.27 5.85
CA GLY A 109 1.74 -1.60 4.42
C GLY A 109 2.07 -3.08 4.23
N VAL A 110 1.37 -3.76 3.32
CA VAL A 110 1.61 -5.18 3.01
C VAL A 110 1.86 -5.35 1.52
N SER A 111 2.90 -6.07 1.15
CA SER A 111 3.19 -6.48 -0.23
C SER A 111 3.94 -7.80 -0.29
N ALA A 112 4.00 -8.39 -1.48
CA ALA A 112 4.79 -9.59 -1.75
C ALA A 112 6.30 -9.29 -1.90
N GLN A 113 6.73 -8.04 -1.74
CA GLN A 113 8.15 -7.70 -1.77
C GLN A 113 8.89 -8.27 -0.55
N THR A 114 10.17 -8.57 -0.73
CA THR A 114 11.03 -9.01 0.38
C THR A 114 11.16 -7.95 1.46
N SER A 115 11.39 -8.37 2.70
CA SER A 115 11.61 -7.44 3.81
C SER A 115 12.82 -6.53 3.60
N ALA A 116 13.83 -6.98 2.84
CA ALA A 116 15.01 -6.18 2.49
C ALA A 116 14.62 -5.03 1.55
N ALA A 117 13.84 -5.29 0.51
CA ALA A 117 13.34 -4.26 -0.42
C ALA A 117 12.44 -3.25 0.32
N GLN A 118 11.55 -3.74 1.18
CA GLN A 118 10.68 -2.87 1.98
C GLN A 118 11.48 -2.00 2.96
N ARG A 119 12.53 -2.52 3.60
CA ARG A 119 13.41 -1.72 4.49
C ARG A 119 14.13 -0.62 3.73
N ALA A 120 14.68 -0.93 2.56
CA ALA A 120 15.34 0.06 1.74
C ALA A 120 14.38 1.19 1.33
N PHE A 121 13.17 0.85 0.93
CA PHE A 121 12.13 1.82 0.60
C PHE A 121 11.71 2.65 1.81
N ALA A 122 11.38 2.02 2.95
CA ALA A 122 10.95 2.70 4.16
C ALA A 122 12.02 3.68 4.69
N THR A 123 13.30 3.29 4.62
CA THR A 123 14.42 4.14 5.01
C THR A 123 14.54 5.35 4.07
N ARG A 124 14.51 5.12 2.76
CA ARG A 124 14.64 6.17 1.75
C ARG A 124 13.52 7.20 1.82
N THR A 125 12.30 6.75 2.11
CA THR A 125 11.12 7.62 2.16
C THR A 125 10.77 8.11 3.56
N GLY A 126 11.50 7.67 4.60
CA GLY A 126 11.28 8.09 5.98
C GLY A 126 9.92 7.69 6.54
N LEU A 127 9.48 6.45 6.30
CA LEU A 127 8.18 5.99 6.79
C LEU A 127 8.18 5.82 8.31
N PRO A 128 7.22 6.43 9.04
CA PRO A 128 7.12 6.30 10.49
C PRO A 128 6.46 5.00 10.94
N TYR A 129 5.76 4.30 10.05
CA TYR A 129 5.04 3.06 10.28
C TYR A 129 5.77 1.84 9.65
N LEU A 130 5.25 0.64 9.86
CA LEU A 130 5.86 -0.60 9.40
C LEU A 130 5.31 -1.03 8.03
N LEU A 131 6.21 -1.49 7.18
CA LEU A 131 5.85 -2.36 6.05
C LEU A 131 6.08 -3.81 6.45
N LEU A 132 5.20 -4.68 6.00
CA LEU A 132 5.16 -6.10 6.32
C LEU A 132 5.31 -6.91 5.05
N SER A 133 6.28 -7.82 5.04
CA SER A 133 6.58 -8.66 3.89
C SER A 133 5.74 -9.93 3.91
N ASP A 134 4.95 -10.13 2.88
CA ASP A 134 4.26 -11.38 2.55
C ASP A 134 4.91 -12.05 1.34
N GLU A 135 6.24 -12.16 1.34
CA GLU A 135 7.02 -12.70 0.22
C GLU A 135 6.68 -14.15 -0.12
N HIS A 136 6.09 -14.89 0.83
CA HIS A 136 5.61 -16.25 0.64
C HIS A 136 4.11 -16.33 0.37
N LEU A 137 3.42 -15.20 0.24
CA LEU A 137 1.98 -15.07 -0.05
C LEU A 137 1.06 -15.75 0.98
N ALA A 138 1.53 -16.09 2.17
CA ALA A 138 0.74 -16.81 3.16
C ALA A 138 -0.46 -16.00 3.67
N PHE A 139 -0.29 -14.70 3.87
CA PHE A 139 -1.38 -13.80 4.23
C PHE A 139 -2.33 -13.57 3.05
N ALA A 140 -1.77 -13.35 1.87
CA ALA A 140 -2.54 -13.15 0.64
C ALA A 140 -3.35 -14.38 0.25
N ASP A 141 -2.79 -15.59 0.37
CA ASP A 141 -3.50 -16.84 0.07
C ASP A 141 -4.65 -17.08 1.05
N ALA A 142 -4.43 -16.86 2.34
CA ALA A 142 -5.45 -17.08 3.35
C ALA A 142 -6.64 -16.10 3.25
N LEU A 143 -6.44 -14.90 2.73
CA LEU A 143 -7.49 -13.91 2.45
C LEU A 143 -7.97 -13.93 1.00
N GLU A 144 -7.38 -14.77 0.15
CA GLU A 144 -7.62 -14.78 -1.30
C GLU A 144 -7.49 -13.37 -1.91
N LEU A 145 -6.43 -12.64 -1.51
CA LEU A 145 -6.21 -11.27 -1.98
C LEU A 145 -6.04 -11.25 -3.50
N PRO A 146 -6.67 -10.29 -4.19
CA PRO A 146 -6.53 -10.14 -5.62
C PRO A 146 -5.09 -9.83 -6.00
N ARG A 147 -4.63 -10.44 -7.10
CA ARG A 147 -3.24 -10.37 -7.56
C ARG A 147 -3.14 -10.36 -9.08
N PHE A 148 -1.96 -10.06 -9.58
CA PHE A 148 -1.60 -10.17 -10.99
C PHE A 148 -0.17 -10.66 -11.11
N GLU A 149 0.21 -11.11 -12.30
CA GLU A 149 1.54 -11.62 -12.57
C GLU A 149 2.19 -10.88 -13.74
N THR A 150 3.46 -10.58 -13.62
CA THR A 150 4.28 -10.09 -14.72
C THR A 150 5.75 -10.43 -14.47
N GLY A 151 6.50 -10.72 -15.54
CA GLY A 151 7.92 -11.06 -15.45
C GLY A 151 8.20 -12.29 -14.59
N GLY A 152 7.26 -13.22 -14.45
CA GLY A 152 7.39 -14.42 -13.61
C GLY A 152 7.25 -14.18 -12.10
N ALA A 153 6.81 -13.00 -11.69
CA ALA A 153 6.56 -12.66 -10.28
C ALA A 153 5.09 -12.30 -10.04
N THR A 154 4.62 -12.56 -8.81
CA THR A 154 3.25 -12.27 -8.36
C THR A 154 3.24 -10.96 -7.57
N TYR A 155 2.27 -10.11 -7.87
CA TYR A 155 2.04 -8.83 -7.22
C TYR A 155 0.62 -8.75 -6.69
N LEU A 156 0.46 -8.18 -5.49
CA LEU A 156 -0.86 -7.96 -4.91
C LEU A 156 -1.53 -6.72 -5.56
N LYS A 157 -2.82 -6.83 -5.86
CA LYS A 157 -3.60 -5.65 -6.28
C LYS A 157 -3.79 -4.72 -5.10
N ARG A 158 -3.90 -3.44 -5.40
CA ARG A 158 -4.10 -2.40 -4.40
C ARG A 158 -5.48 -2.50 -3.77
N LEU A 159 -5.51 -2.50 -2.44
CA LEU A 159 -6.72 -2.34 -1.64
C LEU A 159 -6.34 -1.84 -0.23
N THR A 160 -7.32 -1.31 0.49
CA THR A 160 -7.13 -0.85 1.87
C THR A 160 -8.13 -1.54 2.79
N LEU A 161 -7.64 -2.09 3.89
CA LEU A 161 -8.45 -2.72 4.93
C LEU A 161 -8.49 -1.83 6.16
N LEU A 162 -9.69 -1.48 6.61
CA LEU A 162 -9.90 -0.93 7.95
C LEU A 162 -10.15 -2.09 8.89
N VAL A 163 -9.37 -2.17 9.96
CA VAL A 163 -9.32 -3.32 10.86
C VAL A 163 -9.49 -2.86 12.30
N ARG A 164 -10.16 -3.66 13.09
CA ARG A 164 -10.25 -3.53 14.56
C ARG A 164 -10.15 -4.91 15.20
N ASP A 165 -9.30 -5.04 16.20
CA ASP A 165 -9.15 -6.28 16.99
C ASP A 165 -8.98 -7.52 16.10
N GLY A 166 -8.18 -7.43 15.05
CA GLY A 166 -7.90 -8.50 14.08
C GLY A 166 -9.07 -8.88 13.19
N ALA A 167 -10.13 -8.08 13.11
CA ALA A 167 -11.25 -8.26 12.18
C ALA A 167 -11.38 -7.08 11.22
N ILE A 168 -11.72 -7.38 9.97
CA ILE A 168 -11.93 -6.36 8.93
C ILE A 168 -13.27 -5.67 9.17
N GLU A 169 -13.26 -4.34 9.31
CA GLU A 169 -14.46 -3.51 9.38
C GLU A 169 -14.89 -3.08 7.96
N ARG A 170 -13.92 -2.85 7.06
CA ARG A 170 -14.18 -2.41 5.69
C ARG A 170 -13.01 -2.75 4.76
N CYS A 171 -13.32 -3.13 3.54
CA CYS A 171 -12.40 -3.23 2.40
C CYS A 171 -12.73 -2.11 1.39
N ILE A 172 -11.70 -1.41 0.92
CA ILE A 172 -11.78 -0.28 -0.03
C ILE A 172 -10.83 -0.53 -1.18
#